data_0506989ba33b140ec391005e4a3da836
#
_entry.id   0506989ba33b140ec391005e4a3da836
#
_cell.length_a   1.000
_cell.length_b   1.000
_cell.length_c   1.000
_cell.angle_alpha   90.00
_cell.angle_beta   90.00
_cell.angle_gamma   90.00
#
_symmetry.space_group_name_H-M   'P 1'
#
loop_
_entity.id
_entity.type
_entity.pdbx_description
1 polymer ?
#
loop_
_entity_poly.entity_id
_entity_poly.type
_entity_poly.pdbx_seq_one_letter_code
_entity_poly.pdbx_strand_id
1 'polypeptide(L)'
;MKNKVMRVEDAIAEYCFSGMTVMLPGFVNVGVSETLIDALLRTDICDLNIISNNTSIKGRGIGKLVHADRIKHITCSHIGNNEETCAKVVAGEINITFCPQGSLCEKVRAGGAGIGGVLTPTGVH
;
A
#
# COMPACT_ATOMS: atom_id res chain seq x y z
N MET A 1 -4.74 -19.26 23.36
CA MET A 1 -4.41 -18.34 22.25
C MET A 1 -3.63 -17.16 22.79
N LYS A 2 -2.54 -16.75 22.15
CA LYS A 2 -1.81 -15.55 22.55
C LYS A 2 -2.69 -14.32 22.27
N ASN A 3 -2.82 -13.41 23.25
CA ASN A 3 -3.54 -12.15 23.03
C ASN A 3 -2.79 -11.33 21.98
N LYS A 4 -3.50 -10.90 20.92
CA LYS A 4 -2.93 -10.09 19.81
C LYS A 4 -3.33 -8.61 19.90
N VAL A 5 -4.10 -8.24 20.93
CA VAL A 5 -4.48 -6.83 21.13
C VAL A 5 -3.30 -6.09 21.72
N MET A 6 -2.89 -5.01 21.04
CA MET A 6 -1.77 -4.16 21.46
C MET A 6 -2.05 -2.70 21.08
N ARG A 7 -1.29 -1.79 21.64
CA ARG A 7 -1.35 -0.37 21.24
C ARG A 7 -0.80 -0.20 19.82
N VAL A 8 -1.26 0.81 19.11
CA VAL A 8 -0.85 1.04 17.73
C VAL A 8 0.64 1.36 17.62
N GLU A 9 1.18 2.12 18.57
CA GLU A 9 2.60 2.47 18.60
C GLU A 9 3.48 1.23 18.78
N ASP A 10 3.08 0.32 19.67
CA ASP A 10 3.79 -0.93 19.92
C ASP A 10 3.75 -1.83 18.67
N ALA A 11 2.61 -1.87 17.96
CA ALA A 11 2.48 -2.62 16.72
C ALA A 11 3.40 -2.07 15.62
N ILE A 12 3.48 -0.76 15.45
CA ILE A 12 4.38 -0.15 14.48
C ILE A 12 5.84 -0.43 14.86
N ALA A 13 6.22 -0.26 16.13
CA ALA A 13 7.58 -0.49 16.58
C ALA A 13 8.03 -1.96 16.44
N GLU A 14 7.11 -2.92 16.64
CA GLU A 14 7.41 -4.35 16.59
C GLU A 14 7.44 -4.91 15.16
N TYR A 15 6.55 -4.42 14.27
CA TYR A 15 6.33 -5.06 12.96
C TYR A 15 6.71 -4.23 11.75
N CYS A 16 6.99 -2.93 11.90
CA CYS A 16 7.29 -2.07 10.76
C CYS A 16 8.77 -1.65 10.72
N PHE A 17 9.32 -1.63 9.50
CA PHE A 17 10.70 -1.21 9.25
C PHE A 17 10.82 -0.63 7.84
N SER A 18 11.84 0.19 7.62
CA SER A 18 12.11 0.78 6.30
C SER A 18 12.39 -0.28 5.24
N GLY A 19 11.87 -0.08 4.05
CA GLY A 19 12.02 -1.00 2.93
C GLY A 19 11.02 -2.17 2.93
N MET A 20 10.18 -2.32 3.97
CA MET A 20 9.21 -3.41 4.03
C MET A 20 8.14 -3.31 2.94
N THR A 21 7.57 -4.46 2.60
CA THR A 21 6.34 -4.51 1.80
C THR A 21 5.15 -4.54 2.75
N VAL A 22 4.23 -3.60 2.58
CA VAL A 22 3.01 -3.53 3.38
C VAL A 22 1.77 -3.45 2.49
N MET A 23 0.80 -4.29 2.81
CA MET A 23 -0.50 -4.27 2.15
C MET A 23 -1.46 -3.40 2.94
N LEU A 24 -1.98 -2.35 2.30
CA LEU A 24 -2.91 -1.40 2.90
C LEU A 24 -4.29 -1.54 2.25
N PRO A 25 -5.34 -1.70 3.07
CA PRO A 25 -6.71 -1.80 2.55
C PRO A 25 -7.24 -0.43 2.13
N GLY A 26 -8.37 -0.44 1.46
CA GLY A 26 -9.15 0.74 1.15
C GLY A 26 -9.46 0.91 -0.33
N PHE A 27 -10.57 1.59 -0.58
CA PHE A 27 -10.97 2.09 -1.89
C PHE A 27 -11.17 3.59 -1.79
N VAL A 28 -10.32 4.35 -2.45
CA VAL A 28 -10.17 5.80 -2.25
C VAL A 28 -9.83 6.08 -0.78
N ASN A 29 -10.79 6.51 0.04
CA ASN A 29 -10.60 6.73 1.47
C ASN A 29 -11.48 5.83 2.34
N VAL A 30 -12.27 4.93 1.74
CA VAL A 30 -13.17 4.04 2.47
C VAL A 30 -12.41 2.78 2.88
N GLY A 31 -12.47 2.42 4.16
CA GLY A 31 -11.79 1.24 4.71
C GLY A 31 -10.29 1.38 4.91
N VAL A 32 -9.75 2.59 4.82
CA VAL A 32 -8.34 2.88 5.08
C VAL A 32 -8.08 2.96 6.58
N SER A 33 -6.98 2.37 7.04
CA SER A 33 -6.55 2.39 8.46
C SER A 33 -5.81 3.69 8.78
N GLU A 34 -6.52 4.81 8.87
CA GLU A 34 -5.95 6.15 9.13
C GLU A 34 -5.07 6.18 10.38
N THR A 35 -5.52 5.59 11.48
CA THR A 35 -4.77 5.54 12.75
C THR A 35 -3.41 4.85 12.60
N LEU A 36 -3.34 3.75 11.85
CA LEU A 36 -2.08 3.05 11.61
C LEU A 36 -1.16 3.86 10.70
N ILE A 37 -1.70 4.51 9.68
CA ILE A 37 -0.93 5.39 8.79
C ILE A 37 -0.37 6.58 9.56
N ASP A 38 -1.18 7.21 10.41
CA ASP A 38 -0.73 8.33 11.25
C ASP A 38 0.34 7.90 12.27
N ALA A 39 0.23 6.70 12.81
CA ALA A 39 1.26 6.14 13.69
C ALA A 39 2.56 5.87 12.95
N LEU A 40 2.49 5.33 11.74
CA LEU A 40 3.65 5.11 10.88
C LEU A 40 4.35 6.42 10.51
N LEU A 41 3.60 7.48 10.23
CA LEU A 41 4.12 8.81 9.93
C LEU A 41 4.85 9.48 11.10
N ARG A 42 4.55 9.09 12.35
CA ARG A 42 5.29 9.55 13.54
C ARG A 42 6.65 8.89 13.73
N THR A 43 7.02 7.95 12.86
CA THR A 43 8.34 7.30 12.83
C THR A 43 9.16 7.78 11.64
N ASP A 44 10.43 7.39 11.59
CA ASP A 44 11.32 7.65 10.44
C ASP A 44 11.29 6.52 9.39
N ILE A 45 10.37 5.59 9.49
CA ILE A 45 10.21 4.47 8.55
C ILE A 45 9.91 5.01 7.15
N CYS A 46 10.70 4.60 6.16
CA CYS A 46 10.65 5.06 4.77
C CYS A 46 10.91 3.92 3.78
N ASP A 47 11.01 4.25 2.50
CA ASP A 47 11.26 3.31 1.40
C ASP A 47 10.25 2.17 1.31
N LEU A 48 9.01 2.42 1.68
CA LEU A 48 7.96 1.40 1.74
C LEU A 48 7.56 0.92 0.35
N ASN A 49 7.33 -0.39 0.23
CA ASN A 49 6.69 -1.00 -0.93
C ASN A 49 5.22 -1.22 -0.61
N ILE A 50 4.35 -0.42 -1.19
CA ILE A 50 2.90 -0.45 -0.90
C ILE A 50 2.18 -1.35 -1.89
N ILE A 51 1.31 -2.22 -1.40
CA ILE A 51 0.33 -2.97 -2.20
C ILE A 51 -1.06 -2.50 -1.77
N SER A 52 -1.83 -1.95 -2.70
CA SER A 52 -3.16 -1.40 -2.41
C SER A 52 -4.02 -1.33 -3.67
N ASN A 53 -5.31 -1.05 -3.52
CA ASN A 53 -6.18 -0.76 -4.66
C ASN A 53 -5.74 0.53 -5.38
N ASN A 54 -5.53 1.59 -4.62
CA ASN A 54 -5.11 2.91 -5.08
C ASN A 54 -4.31 3.64 -3.98
N THR A 55 -3.93 4.89 -4.24
CA THR A 55 -3.16 5.72 -3.30
C THR A 55 -4.00 6.72 -2.51
N SER A 56 -5.30 6.45 -2.36
CA SER A 56 -6.25 7.37 -1.72
C SER A 56 -6.29 8.72 -2.46
N ILE A 57 -6.66 9.80 -1.77
CA ILE A 57 -6.57 11.17 -2.29
C ILE A 57 -5.49 11.93 -1.51
N LYS A 58 -5.09 13.07 -2.03
CA LYS A 58 -4.11 13.96 -1.38
C LYS A 58 -4.51 14.25 0.08
N GLY A 59 -3.56 14.07 1.00
CA GLY A 59 -3.73 14.36 2.43
C GLY A 59 -4.58 13.37 3.22
N ARG A 60 -5.00 12.26 2.62
CA ARG A 60 -5.75 11.20 3.32
C ARG A 60 -5.22 9.82 3.00
N GLY A 61 -5.36 8.90 3.96
CA GLY A 61 -4.94 7.53 3.80
C GLY A 61 -3.51 7.40 3.29
N ILE A 62 -3.31 6.57 2.28
CA ILE A 62 -2.00 6.35 1.65
C ILE A 62 -1.44 7.64 1.05
N GLY A 63 -2.29 8.59 0.64
CA GLY A 63 -1.85 9.91 0.15
C GLY A 63 -1.02 10.70 1.16
N LYS A 64 -1.17 10.46 2.46
CA LYS A 64 -0.29 11.04 3.50
C LYS A 64 1.13 10.49 3.40
N LEU A 65 1.28 9.18 3.14
CA LEU A 65 2.59 8.54 2.96
C LEU A 65 3.27 9.01 1.67
N VAL A 66 2.49 9.23 0.60
CA VAL A 66 2.96 9.82 -0.66
C VAL A 66 3.51 11.22 -0.39
N HIS A 67 2.74 12.06 0.31
CA HIS A 67 3.13 13.45 0.63
C HIS A 67 4.39 13.52 1.49
N ALA A 68 4.57 12.59 2.41
CA ALA A 68 5.71 12.53 3.32
C ALA A 68 6.95 11.80 2.75
N ASP A 69 6.98 11.48 1.46
CA ASP A 69 8.08 10.77 0.78
C ASP A 69 8.46 9.42 1.42
N ARG A 70 7.46 8.70 1.94
CA ARG A 70 7.69 7.42 2.63
C ARG A 70 7.66 6.21 1.70
N ILE A 71 7.31 6.39 0.42
CA ILE A 71 7.03 5.30 -0.52
C ILE A 71 8.09 5.23 -1.61
N LYS A 72 8.67 4.06 -1.78
CA LYS A 72 9.61 3.76 -2.86
C LYS A 72 8.93 3.08 -4.05
N HIS A 73 7.98 2.19 -3.79
CA HIS A 73 7.28 1.43 -4.82
C HIS A 73 5.80 1.25 -4.48
N ILE A 74 4.96 1.30 -5.50
CA ILE A 74 3.52 1.05 -5.38
C ILE A 74 3.11 -0.04 -6.37
N THR A 75 2.43 -1.07 -5.88
CA THR A 75 1.67 -2.01 -6.70
C THR A 75 0.18 -1.74 -6.48
N CYS A 76 -0.50 -1.27 -7.51
CA CYS A 76 -1.92 -0.91 -7.41
C CYS A 76 -2.64 -1.03 -8.75
N SER A 77 -3.98 -0.92 -8.72
CA SER A 77 -4.77 -0.91 -9.95
C SER A 77 -4.96 0.48 -10.53
N HIS A 78 -4.81 1.55 -9.73
CA HIS A 78 -5.17 2.89 -10.14
C HIS A 78 -4.50 3.96 -9.26
N ILE A 79 -4.08 5.08 -9.86
CA ILE A 79 -3.51 6.24 -9.15
C ILE A 79 -4.19 7.57 -9.50
N GLY A 80 -5.09 7.61 -10.48
CA GLY A 80 -5.67 8.84 -11.02
C GLY A 80 -6.48 9.68 -10.03
N ASN A 81 -6.79 9.14 -8.85
CA ASN A 81 -7.46 9.89 -7.77
C ASN A 81 -6.51 10.77 -6.95
N ASN A 82 -5.19 10.66 -7.18
CA ASN A 82 -4.18 11.38 -6.43
C ASN A 82 -3.14 12.00 -7.37
N GLU A 83 -3.34 13.26 -7.68
CA GLU A 83 -2.47 14.02 -8.59
C GLU A 83 -1.01 14.06 -8.11
N GLU A 84 -0.78 14.08 -6.80
CA GLU A 84 0.57 14.07 -6.23
C GLU A 84 1.28 12.74 -6.49
N THR A 85 0.56 11.62 -6.38
CA THR A 85 1.09 10.31 -6.79
C THR A 85 1.44 10.29 -8.27
N CYS A 86 0.54 10.80 -9.12
CA CYS A 86 0.79 10.87 -10.57
C CYS A 86 2.06 11.69 -10.87
N ALA A 87 2.20 12.85 -10.26
CA ALA A 87 3.36 13.73 -10.45
C ALA A 87 4.67 13.04 -10.02
N LYS A 88 4.71 12.41 -8.85
CA LYS A 88 5.90 11.71 -8.34
C LYS A 88 6.27 10.48 -9.16
N VAL A 89 5.29 9.75 -9.70
CA VAL A 89 5.54 8.64 -10.62
C VAL A 89 6.15 9.14 -11.94
N VAL A 90 5.61 10.21 -12.51
CA VAL A 90 6.16 10.82 -13.74
C VAL A 90 7.57 11.37 -13.52
N ALA A 91 7.85 11.94 -12.34
CA ALA A 91 9.17 12.42 -11.95
C ALA A 91 10.18 11.29 -11.66
N GLY A 92 9.73 10.03 -11.58
CA GLY A 92 10.58 8.88 -11.24
C GLY A 92 10.93 8.78 -9.75
N GLU A 93 10.25 9.54 -8.90
CA GLU A 93 10.46 9.52 -7.44
C GLU A 93 9.80 8.29 -6.79
N ILE A 94 8.71 7.79 -7.38
CA ILE A 94 8.01 6.58 -6.95
C ILE A 94 7.94 5.60 -8.13
N ASN A 95 8.40 4.37 -7.92
CA ASN A 95 8.21 3.29 -8.87
C ASN A 95 6.79 2.73 -8.79
N ILE A 96 6.22 2.34 -9.94
CA ILE A 96 4.86 1.80 -9.96
C ILE A 96 4.77 0.50 -10.76
N THR A 97 3.97 -0.43 -10.25
CA THR A 97 3.51 -1.61 -10.96
C THR A 97 1.99 -1.59 -11.02
N PHE A 98 1.43 -1.40 -12.21
CA PHE A 98 0.00 -1.54 -12.39
C PHE A 98 -0.42 -3.00 -12.44
N CYS A 99 -1.47 -3.33 -11.71
CA CYS A 99 -2.08 -4.65 -11.68
C CYS A 99 -3.61 -4.49 -11.71
N PRO A 100 -4.31 -5.00 -12.73
CA PRO A 100 -5.76 -4.94 -12.76
C PRO A 100 -6.35 -5.46 -11.44
N GLN A 101 -7.40 -4.81 -10.93
CA GLN A 101 -7.89 -5.06 -9.57
C GLN A 101 -8.28 -6.52 -9.33
N GLY A 102 -8.94 -7.16 -10.29
CA GLY A 102 -9.27 -8.59 -10.19
C GLY A 102 -8.01 -9.47 -10.09
N SER A 103 -6.99 -9.18 -10.91
CA SER A 103 -5.71 -9.89 -10.85
C SER A 103 -4.98 -9.65 -9.52
N LEU A 104 -5.03 -8.43 -8.98
CA LEU A 104 -4.45 -8.11 -7.67
C LEU A 104 -5.13 -8.91 -6.56
N CYS A 105 -6.47 -8.94 -6.54
CA CYS A 105 -7.23 -9.72 -5.55
C CYS A 105 -6.90 -11.21 -5.62
N GLU A 106 -6.83 -11.77 -6.83
CA GLU A 106 -6.48 -13.18 -7.03
C GLU A 106 -5.05 -13.51 -6.61
N LYS A 107 -4.09 -12.60 -6.86
CA LYS A 107 -2.71 -12.76 -6.35
C LYS A 107 -2.66 -12.79 -4.83
N VAL A 108 -3.42 -11.91 -4.16
CA VAL A 108 -3.53 -11.89 -2.69
C VAL A 108 -4.14 -13.20 -2.18
N ARG A 109 -5.23 -13.65 -2.81
CA ARG A 109 -5.89 -14.91 -2.46
C ARG A 109 -4.96 -16.11 -2.64
N ALA A 110 -4.26 -16.18 -3.76
CA ALA A 110 -3.29 -17.25 -4.06
C ALA A 110 -2.15 -17.29 -3.03
N GLY A 111 -1.58 -16.11 -2.71
CA GLY A 111 -0.54 -16.00 -1.68
C GLY A 111 -1.01 -16.48 -0.32
N GLY A 112 -2.21 -16.11 0.11
CA GLY A 112 -2.80 -16.58 1.37
C GLY A 112 -3.12 -18.07 1.40
N ALA A 113 -3.37 -18.69 0.24
CA ALA A 113 -3.64 -20.12 0.10
C ALA A 113 -2.37 -20.95 -0.17
N GLY A 114 -1.19 -20.35 -0.25
CA GLY A 114 0.05 -21.02 -0.58
C GLY A 114 0.14 -21.51 -2.05
N ILE A 115 -0.65 -20.89 -2.94
CA ILE A 115 -0.64 -21.18 -4.39
C ILE A 115 0.38 -20.27 -5.05
N GLY A 116 1.25 -20.81 -5.91
CA GLY A 116 2.36 -20.08 -6.52
C GLY A 116 1.98 -19.01 -7.55
N GLY A 117 0.72 -18.93 -7.95
CA GLY A 117 0.25 -17.92 -8.89
C GLY A 117 -1.15 -18.15 -9.41
N VAL A 118 -1.63 -17.24 -10.26
CA VAL A 118 -2.93 -17.33 -10.94
C VAL A 118 -2.74 -17.07 -12.42
N LEU A 119 -3.53 -17.75 -13.24
CA LEU A 119 -3.61 -17.50 -14.68
C LEU A 119 -4.90 -16.75 -14.98
N THR A 120 -4.79 -15.66 -15.71
CA THR A 120 -5.93 -14.82 -16.11
C THR A 120 -5.62 -14.18 -17.46
N PRO A 121 -6.58 -14.03 -18.37
CA PRO A 121 -6.39 -13.26 -19.59
C PRO A 121 -6.37 -11.74 -19.35
N THR A 122 -6.73 -11.28 -18.15
CA THR A 122 -6.79 -9.86 -17.84
C THR A 122 -5.41 -9.24 -17.71
N GLY A 123 -5.13 -8.22 -18.51
CA GLY A 123 -3.84 -7.51 -18.48
C GLY A 123 -2.73 -8.19 -19.29
N VAL A 124 -3.09 -9.12 -20.16
CA VAL A 124 -2.16 -9.75 -21.13
C VAL A 124 -2.21 -8.94 -22.43
N HIS A 125 -1.34 -7.94 -22.55
CA HIS A 125 -1.08 -7.18 -23.79
C HIS A 125 0.34 -6.63 -23.78
#